data_6bf4b8be8aded172a56652aaa2f7357c
#
_entry.id   6bf4b8be8aded172a56652aaa2f7357c
#
_cell.length_a   1.000
_cell.length_b   1.000
_cell.length_c   1.000
_cell.angle_alpha   90.00
_cell.angle_beta   90.00
_cell.angle_gamma   90.00
#
_symmetry.space_group_name_H-M   'P 1'
#
loop_
_entity.id
_entity.type
_entity.pdbx_description
1 polymer ?
#
loop_
_entity_poly.entity_id
_entity_poly.type
_entity_poly.pdbx_seq_one_letter_code
_entity_poly.pdbx_strand_id
1 'polypeptide(L)'
;MATPSDGTPPKKALLRAQIRAQRAATAPAIHADRDAAIARNAEKLFATKPPGARIACYLSAPTEPGTNALVRALLDHGFEVIAPRVRDGHLDWAVVTAASSFQTGSFGIREVTGPSLGLDTEPLRSAELVFVPALAIDHRGVRLGQGGGFYDRTLEHLVIGPAGGPLLIGVINQDELYDELPAEDHDRAVAAALSQTSITYLPTETRDF
;
A
#
# COMPACT_ATOMS: atom_id res chain seq x y z
N MET A 1 4.51 -34.58 27.21
CA MET A 1 3.36 -34.84 26.32
C MET A 1 3.09 -33.55 25.55
N ALA A 2 3.50 -33.48 24.28
CA ALA A 2 3.19 -32.36 23.43
C ALA A 2 1.73 -32.48 22.96
N THR A 3 0.91 -31.47 23.22
CA THR A 3 -0.43 -31.37 22.65
C THR A 3 -0.32 -31.28 21.14
N PRO A 4 -1.14 -32.00 20.36
CA PRO A 4 -1.16 -31.83 18.92
C PRO A 4 -1.63 -30.40 18.63
N SER A 5 -0.87 -29.62 17.86
CA SER A 5 -1.33 -28.37 17.30
C SER A 5 -2.53 -28.69 16.43
N ASP A 6 -3.70 -28.18 16.79
CA ASP A 6 -4.89 -28.17 15.96
C ASP A 6 -4.46 -27.54 14.61
N GLY A 7 -4.54 -28.36 13.54
CA GLY A 7 -4.02 -27.98 12.22
C GLY A 7 -4.85 -26.92 11.48
N THR A 8 -5.64 -26.14 12.21
CA THR A 8 -6.44 -25.04 11.66
C THR A 8 -5.51 -23.85 11.35
N PRO A 9 -5.42 -23.42 10.07
CA PRO A 9 -4.58 -22.28 9.71
C PRO A 9 -5.05 -21.01 10.47
N PRO A 10 -4.10 -20.13 10.84
CA PRO A 10 -4.47 -18.85 11.48
C PRO A 10 -5.50 -18.09 10.64
N LYS A 11 -6.48 -17.45 11.28
CA LYS A 11 -7.56 -16.69 10.60
C LYS A 11 -7.03 -15.75 9.50
N LYS A 12 -5.92 -15.04 9.75
CA LYS A 12 -5.25 -14.18 8.75
C LYS A 12 -4.78 -14.96 7.51
N ALA A 13 -4.31 -16.20 7.66
CA ALA A 13 -3.83 -17.02 6.54
C ALA A 13 -4.97 -17.48 5.62
N LEU A 14 -6.08 -17.90 6.19
CA LEU A 14 -7.29 -18.29 5.44
C LEU A 14 -7.84 -17.10 4.65
N LEU A 15 -7.97 -15.95 5.29
CA LEU A 15 -8.48 -14.73 4.65
C LEU A 15 -7.56 -14.28 3.50
N ARG A 16 -6.24 -14.30 3.69
CA ARG A 16 -5.28 -14.02 2.61
C ARG A 16 -5.47 -14.96 1.42
N ALA A 17 -5.64 -16.25 1.65
CA ALA A 17 -5.83 -17.24 0.58
C ALA A 17 -7.14 -16.98 -0.19
N GLN A 18 -8.23 -16.68 0.53
CA GLN A 18 -9.52 -16.35 -0.07
C GLN A 18 -9.44 -15.12 -0.97
N ILE A 19 -8.89 -14.00 -0.48
CA ILE A 19 -8.80 -12.76 -1.25
C ILE A 19 -7.89 -12.94 -2.47
N ARG A 20 -6.76 -13.63 -2.34
CA ARG A 20 -5.90 -13.93 -3.50
C ARG A 20 -6.62 -14.75 -4.56
N ALA A 21 -7.41 -15.74 -4.16
CA ALA A 21 -8.21 -16.53 -5.10
C ALA A 21 -9.27 -15.69 -5.81
N GLN A 22 -9.96 -14.79 -5.10
CA GLN A 22 -10.93 -13.85 -5.68
C GLN A 22 -10.25 -12.91 -6.69
N ARG A 23 -9.11 -12.31 -6.34
CA ARG A 23 -8.33 -11.46 -7.24
C ARG A 23 -7.89 -12.20 -8.50
N ALA A 24 -7.39 -13.42 -8.35
CA ALA A 24 -6.95 -14.26 -9.49
C ALA A 24 -8.10 -14.66 -10.43
N ALA A 25 -9.33 -14.74 -9.93
CA ALA A 25 -10.53 -15.05 -10.71
C ALA A 25 -11.10 -13.81 -11.44
N THR A 26 -10.63 -12.60 -11.13
CA THR A 26 -11.12 -11.35 -11.75
C THR A 26 -10.57 -11.23 -13.17
N ALA A 27 -11.44 -10.93 -14.14
CA ALA A 27 -11.05 -10.78 -15.53
C ALA A 27 -10.12 -9.54 -15.73
N PRO A 28 -9.12 -9.61 -16.63
CA PRO A 28 -8.17 -8.51 -16.85
C PRO A 28 -8.82 -7.17 -17.22
N ALA A 29 -9.90 -7.18 -17.96
CA ALA A 29 -10.63 -5.95 -18.30
C ALA A 29 -11.20 -5.26 -17.07
N ILE A 30 -11.76 -6.03 -16.12
CA ILE A 30 -12.27 -5.50 -14.84
C ILE A 30 -11.13 -4.90 -14.00
N HIS A 31 -9.94 -5.51 -14.00
CA HIS A 31 -8.78 -4.95 -13.35
C HIS A 31 -8.42 -3.57 -13.93
N ALA A 32 -8.33 -3.46 -15.25
CA ALA A 32 -8.00 -2.20 -15.92
C ALA A 32 -9.00 -1.08 -15.61
N ASP A 33 -10.30 -1.37 -15.59
CA ASP A 33 -11.36 -0.41 -15.24
C ASP A 33 -11.25 0.04 -13.77
N ARG A 34 -10.99 -0.90 -12.86
CA ARG A 34 -10.76 -0.61 -11.43
C ARG A 34 -9.54 0.27 -11.23
N ASP A 35 -8.42 -0.03 -11.88
CA ASP A 35 -7.17 0.73 -11.78
C ASP A 35 -7.34 2.17 -12.25
N ALA A 36 -8.03 2.39 -13.37
CA ALA A 36 -8.36 3.72 -13.84
C ALA A 36 -9.27 4.49 -12.87
N ALA A 37 -10.22 3.81 -12.24
CA ALA A 37 -11.11 4.42 -11.25
C ALA A 37 -10.38 4.75 -9.94
N ILE A 38 -9.48 3.89 -9.47
CA ILE A 38 -8.59 4.14 -8.31
C ILE A 38 -7.78 5.42 -8.55
N ALA A 39 -7.15 5.57 -9.73
CA ALA A 39 -6.37 6.75 -10.07
C ALA A 39 -7.22 8.03 -10.02
N ARG A 40 -8.43 8.03 -10.62
CA ARG A 40 -9.35 9.17 -10.58
C ARG A 40 -9.80 9.53 -9.15
N ASN A 41 -10.08 8.53 -8.32
CA ASN A 41 -10.47 8.78 -6.93
C ASN A 41 -9.31 9.34 -6.12
N ALA A 42 -8.08 8.88 -6.36
CA ALA A 42 -6.88 9.35 -5.67
C ALA A 42 -6.60 10.84 -5.89
N GLU A 43 -7.03 11.44 -7.00
CA GLU A 43 -6.85 12.88 -7.27
C GLU A 43 -7.36 13.75 -6.13
N LYS A 44 -8.45 13.36 -5.47
CA LYS A 44 -9.02 14.08 -4.32
C LYS A 44 -8.07 14.13 -3.11
N LEU A 45 -7.10 13.19 -3.01
CA LEU A 45 -6.13 13.12 -1.91
C LEU A 45 -4.94 14.05 -2.15
N PHE A 46 -4.57 14.26 -3.39
CA PHE A 46 -3.37 15.02 -3.72
C PHE A 46 -3.60 16.34 -4.47
N ALA A 47 -4.83 16.66 -4.90
CA ALA A 47 -5.14 17.89 -5.63
C ALA A 47 -4.75 19.19 -4.87
N THR A 48 -4.68 19.15 -3.54
CA THR A 48 -4.30 20.28 -2.70
C THR A 48 -2.85 20.26 -2.25
N LYS A 49 -2.08 19.26 -2.65
CA LYS A 49 -0.67 19.16 -2.28
C LYS A 49 0.19 20.06 -3.18
N PRO A 50 1.27 20.65 -2.64
CA PRO A 50 2.13 21.52 -3.42
C PRO A 50 2.87 20.74 -4.52
N PRO A 51 3.10 21.35 -5.71
CA PRO A 51 3.96 20.74 -6.74
C PRO A 51 5.35 20.42 -6.16
N GLY A 52 5.94 19.31 -6.60
CA GLY A 52 7.22 18.83 -6.10
C GLY A 52 7.14 18.10 -4.75
N ALA A 53 5.97 18.04 -4.10
CA ALA A 53 5.81 17.23 -2.90
C ALA A 53 6.16 15.76 -3.19
N ARG A 54 6.77 15.10 -2.20
CA ARG A 54 7.10 13.67 -2.30
C ARG A 54 5.88 12.83 -1.98
N ILE A 55 5.60 11.86 -2.86
CA ILE A 55 4.55 10.87 -2.68
C ILE A 55 5.14 9.49 -2.92
N ALA A 56 4.97 8.60 -1.93
CA ALA A 56 5.38 7.21 -2.04
C ALA A 56 4.22 6.37 -2.59
N CYS A 57 4.48 5.53 -3.59
CA CYS A 57 3.48 4.66 -4.18
C CYS A 57 4.10 3.30 -4.53
N TYR A 58 3.48 2.21 -4.08
CA TYR A 58 3.91 0.88 -4.51
C TYR A 58 3.63 0.65 -6.01
N LEU A 59 4.43 -0.21 -6.63
CA LEU A 59 4.17 -0.70 -7.97
C LEU A 59 3.44 -2.04 -7.86
N SER A 60 2.21 -2.07 -8.34
CA SER A 60 1.32 -3.22 -8.14
C SER A 60 1.79 -4.48 -8.86
N ALA A 61 1.66 -5.63 -8.18
CA ALA A 61 1.71 -6.94 -8.80
C ALA A 61 0.47 -7.18 -9.70
N PRO A 62 0.49 -8.13 -10.62
CA PRO A 62 -0.59 -8.33 -11.62
C PRO A 62 -2.00 -8.53 -11.05
N THR A 63 -2.12 -9.06 -9.83
CA THR A 63 -3.42 -9.33 -9.18
C THR A 63 -3.77 -8.30 -8.09
N GLU A 64 -2.88 -7.36 -7.81
CA GLU A 64 -3.16 -6.27 -6.87
C GLU A 64 -3.97 -5.17 -7.54
N PRO A 65 -4.70 -4.34 -6.75
CA PRO A 65 -5.25 -3.09 -7.26
C PRO A 65 -4.14 -2.28 -7.92
N GLY A 66 -4.32 -1.94 -9.20
CA GLY A 66 -3.27 -1.41 -10.03
C GLY A 66 -2.94 0.04 -9.73
N THR A 67 -1.65 0.35 -9.66
CA THR A 67 -1.14 1.69 -9.37
C THR A 67 -0.47 2.37 -10.56
N ASN A 68 -0.40 1.72 -11.73
CA ASN A 68 0.25 2.32 -12.90
C ASN A 68 -0.40 3.64 -13.35
N ALA A 69 -1.74 3.68 -13.39
CA ALA A 69 -2.50 4.89 -13.73
C ALA A 69 -2.34 5.96 -12.64
N LEU A 70 -2.34 5.57 -11.36
CA LEU A 70 -2.11 6.46 -10.23
C LEU A 70 -0.70 7.08 -10.28
N VAL A 71 0.34 6.27 -10.48
CA VAL A 71 1.73 6.76 -10.61
C VAL A 71 1.85 7.75 -11.76
N ARG A 72 1.23 7.47 -12.91
CA ARG A 72 1.21 8.41 -14.03
C ARG A 72 0.52 9.73 -13.66
N ALA A 73 -0.66 9.69 -13.04
CA ALA A 73 -1.37 10.88 -12.60
C ALA A 73 -0.53 11.72 -11.61
N LEU A 74 0.16 11.08 -10.67
CA LEU A 74 1.06 11.76 -9.74
C LEU A 74 2.22 12.48 -10.47
N LEU A 75 2.83 11.82 -11.44
CA LEU A 75 3.91 12.42 -12.26
C LEU A 75 3.39 13.59 -13.10
N ASP A 76 2.20 13.46 -13.70
CA ASP A 76 1.58 14.51 -14.53
C ASP A 76 1.23 15.76 -13.69
N HIS A 77 0.98 15.60 -12.38
CA HIS A 77 0.79 16.70 -11.43
C HIS A 77 2.11 17.29 -10.90
N GLY A 78 3.25 16.78 -11.33
CA GLY A 78 4.58 17.31 -10.99
C GLY A 78 5.08 16.91 -9.59
N PHE A 79 4.60 15.82 -9.02
CA PHE A 79 5.08 15.27 -7.75
C PHE A 79 6.39 14.51 -7.91
N GLU A 80 7.21 14.49 -6.86
CA GLU A 80 8.31 13.55 -6.72
C GLU A 80 7.75 12.20 -6.29
N VAL A 81 7.64 11.27 -7.23
CA VAL A 81 7.13 9.92 -6.94
C VAL A 81 8.27 9.00 -6.59
N ILE A 82 8.16 8.32 -5.43
CA ILE A 82 9.11 7.27 -5.03
C ILE A 82 8.39 5.93 -4.93
N ALA A 83 9.07 4.86 -5.34
CA ALA A 83 8.53 3.50 -5.25
C ALA A 83 9.50 2.56 -4.55
N PRO A 84 8.97 1.57 -3.79
CA PRO A 84 9.80 0.60 -3.09
C PRO A 84 10.25 -0.52 -4.03
N ARG A 85 11.39 -1.09 -3.69
CA ARG A 85 11.92 -2.35 -4.21
C ARG A 85 12.48 -3.17 -3.05
N VAL A 86 12.49 -4.49 -3.18
CA VAL A 86 13.00 -5.35 -2.12
C VAL A 86 14.51 -5.51 -2.24
N ARG A 87 15.24 -5.19 -1.17
CA ARG A 87 16.68 -5.38 -1.06
C ARG A 87 17.05 -5.91 0.32
N ASP A 88 17.65 -7.07 0.37
CA ASP A 88 18.15 -7.71 1.61
C ASP A 88 17.13 -7.76 2.76
N GLY A 89 15.85 -8.01 2.42
CA GLY A 89 14.76 -8.09 3.39
C GLY A 89 14.15 -6.74 3.82
N HIS A 90 14.59 -5.63 3.24
CA HIS A 90 14.13 -4.26 3.48
C HIS A 90 13.45 -3.65 2.25
N LEU A 91 12.69 -2.58 2.46
CA LEU A 91 12.23 -1.73 1.36
C LEU A 91 13.27 -0.63 1.09
N ASP A 92 13.86 -0.70 -0.09
CA ASP A 92 14.74 0.33 -0.65
C ASP A 92 13.91 1.20 -1.59
N TRP A 93 14.04 2.51 -1.49
CA TRP A 93 13.22 3.47 -2.24
C TRP A 93 14.00 4.09 -3.39
N ALA A 94 13.35 4.27 -4.53
CA ALA A 94 13.94 4.96 -5.67
C ALA A 94 12.91 5.87 -6.36
N VAL A 95 13.41 6.93 -7.02
CA VAL A 95 12.57 7.88 -7.75
C VAL A 95 12.01 7.23 -9.01
N VAL A 96 10.71 7.46 -9.23
CA VAL A 96 10.02 7.10 -10.48
C VAL A 96 9.83 8.36 -11.31
N THR A 97 10.18 8.29 -12.58
CA THR A 97 9.96 9.34 -13.57
C THR A 97 9.33 8.76 -14.84
N ALA A 98 8.90 9.61 -15.76
CA ALA A 98 8.41 9.16 -17.06
C ALA A 98 9.47 8.40 -17.88
N ALA A 99 10.77 8.66 -17.62
CA ALA A 99 11.91 8.03 -18.28
C ALA A 99 12.49 6.83 -17.50
N SER A 100 11.88 6.46 -16.37
CA SER A 100 12.39 5.36 -15.54
C SER A 100 12.38 4.04 -16.28
N SER A 101 13.47 3.28 -16.13
CA SER A 101 13.55 1.88 -16.53
C SER A 101 13.11 0.99 -15.37
N PHE A 102 12.61 -0.19 -15.70
CA PHE A 102 12.10 -1.15 -14.73
C PHE A 102 12.70 -2.53 -14.99
N GLN A 103 12.84 -3.29 -13.93
CA GLN A 103 13.22 -4.71 -13.97
C GLN A 103 12.17 -5.55 -13.22
N THR A 104 12.19 -6.85 -13.44
CA THR A 104 11.40 -7.77 -12.62
C THR A 104 12.18 -8.05 -11.34
N GLY A 105 11.63 -7.64 -10.23
CA GLY A 105 12.19 -7.85 -8.90
C GLY A 105 11.62 -9.08 -8.20
N SER A 106 11.74 -9.09 -6.89
CA SER A 106 11.19 -10.14 -6.03
C SER A 106 9.69 -10.29 -6.22
N PHE A 107 9.19 -11.52 -6.12
CA PHE A 107 7.76 -11.85 -6.27
C PHE A 107 7.14 -11.50 -7.64
N GLY A 108 7.96 -11.28 -8.69
CA GLY A 108 7.47 -10.89 -10.02
C GLY A 108 6.96 -9.46 -10.10
N ILE A 109 7.22 -8.63 -9.10
CA ILE A 109 6.82 -7.22 -9.06
C ILE A 109 7.80 -6.40 -9.91
N ARG A 110 7.28 -5.42 -10.65
CA ARG A 110 8.12 -4.44 -11.34
C ARG A 110 8.81 -3.55 -10.31
N GLU A 111 10.11 -3.43 -10.43
CA GLU A 111 10.93 -2.55 -9.59
C GLU A 111 11.59 -1.48 -10.45
N VAL A 112 11.53 -0.23 -10.03
CA VAL A 112 12.23 0.86 -10.68
C VAL A 112 13.73 0.69 -10.51
N THR A 113 14.50 0.89 -11.59
CA THR A 113 15.97 0.94 -11.53
C THR A 113 16.43 2.35 -11.15
N GLY A 114 17.66 2.49 -10.67
CA GLY A 114 18.22 3.79 -10.32
C GLY A 114 18.86 3.82 -8.94
N PRO A 115 19.38 4.97 -8.52
CA PRO A 115 20.01 5.12 -7.20
C PRO A 115 19.02 4.92 -6.07
N SER A 116 19.50 4.41 -4.95
CA SER A 116 18.76 4.32 -3.71
C SER A 116 18.61 5.70 -3.07
N LEU A 117 17.42 5.98 -2.54
CA LEU A 117 17.15 7.13 -1.70
C LEU A 117 17.33 6.79 -0.20
N GLY A 118 17.48 5.52 0.13
CA GLY A 118 17.56 5.01 1.49
C GLY A 118 16.60 3.85 1.72
N LEU A 119 16.73 3.23 2.90
CA LEU A 119 15.96 2.05 3.29
C LEU A 119 14.79 2.44 4.22
N ASP A 120 13.77 1.60 4.19
CA ASP A 120 12.65 1.59 5.12
C ASP A 120 12.01 2.98 5.35
N THR A 121 12.05 3.48 6.57
CA THR A 121 11.34 4.70 7.01
C THR A 121 11.95 5.99 6.47
N GLU A 122 13.27 6.02 6.24
CA GLU A 122 14.00 7.28 6.00
C GLU A 122 13.44 8.12 4.84
N PRO A 123 13.23 7.57 3.62
CA PRO A 123 12.71 8.37 2.52
C PRO A 123 11.24 8.78 2.69
N LEU A 124 10.50 8.10 3.57
CA LEU A 124 9.08 8.37 3.83
C LEU A 124 8.86 9.57 4.76
N ARG A 125 9.85 9.98 5.55
CA ARG A 125 9.72 11.09 6.51
C ARG A 125 9.34 12.42 5.85
N SER A 126 9.76 12.62 4.61
CA SER A 126 9.45 13.82 3.82
C SER A 126 8.28 13.63 2.86
N ALA A 127 7.61 12.48 2.87
CA ALA A 127 6.46 12.26 2.03
C ALA A 127 5.19 12.92 2.60
N GLU A 128 4.31 13.38 1.73
CA GLU A 128 2.97 13.88 2.09
C GLU A 128 1.95 12.72 2.17
N LEU A 129 2.06 11.78 1.24
CA LEU A 129 1.19 10.62 1.13
C LEU A 129 2.04 9.36 0.90
N VAL A 130 1.61 8.25 1.48
CA VAL A 130 2.19 6.93 1.24
C VAL A 130 1.06 5.98 0.86
N PHE A 131 0.99 5.59 -0.41
CA PHE A 131 0.07 4.57 -0.88
C PHE A 131 0.68 3.19 -0.62
N VAL A 132 0.00 2.40 0.20
CA VAL A 132 0.47 1.08 0.64
C VAL A 132 -0.43 -0.04 0.10
N PRO A 133 0.14 -1.19 -0.28
CA PRO A 133 -0.66 -2.33 -0.70
C PRO A 133 -1.37 -2.98 0.49
N ALA A 134 -2.57 -3.46 0.26
CA ALA A 134 -3.32 -4.26 1.20
C ALA A 134 -4.10 -5.38 0.50
N LEU A 135 -4.34 -6.47 1.20
CA LEU A 135 -5.32 -7.48 0.80
C LEU A 135 -6.72 -7.07 1.27
N ALA A 136 -6.81 -6.49 2.46
CA ALA A 136 -8.04 -5.97 3.03
C ALA A 136 -7.73 -4.83 4.01
N ILE A 137 -8.73 -4.01 4.26
CA ILE A 137 -8.70 -2.96 5.29
C ILE A 137 -10.03 -3.01 6.03
N ASP A 138 -10.04 -2.71 7.34
CA ASP A 138 -11.28 -2.58 8.10
C ASP A 138 -11.60 -1.12 8.46
N HIS A 139 -12.80 -0.90 8.98
CA HIS A 139 -13.27 0.43 9.37
C HIS A 139 -12.51 1.06 10.56
N ARG A 140 -11.59 0.32 11.20
CA ARG A 140 -10.66 0.83 12.21
C ARG A 140 -9.31 1.23 11.61
N GLY A 141 -9.12 1.04 10.32
CA GLY A 141 -7.86 1.29 9.63
C GLY A 141 -6.86 0.13 9.70
N VAL A 142 -7.24 -1.00 10.27
CA VAL A 142 -6.37 -2.20 10.31
C VAL A 142 -6.17 -2.72 8.90
N ARG A 143 -4.92 -2.97 8.52
CA ARG A 143 -4.52 -3.42 7.20
C ARG A 143 -4.05 -4.88 7.21
N LEU A 144 -4.64 -5.72 6.40
CA LEU A 144 -4.16 -7.08 6.13
C LEU A 144 -3.16 -7.04 4.96
N GLY A 145 -1.87 -7.20 5.25
CA GLY A 145 -0.83 -7.31 4.24
C GLY A 145 -0.66 -8.73 3.70
N GLN A 146 0.25 -8.90 2.73
CA GLN A 146 0.59 -10.17 2.09
C GLN A 146 1.26 -11.20 3.02
N GLY A 147 1.74 -10.80 4.20
CA GLY A 147 2.39 -11.65 5.19
C GLY A 147 3.91 -11.61 5.18
N GLY A 148 4.54 -10.79 4.34
CA GLY A 148 6.01 -10.61 4.32
C GLY A 148 6.55 -9.62 5.36
N GLY A 149 5.69 -8.83 6.00
CA GLY A 149 6.06 -7.87 7.05
C GLY A 149 6.89 -6.68 6.59
N PHE A 150 7.10 -6.48 5.28
CA PHE A 150 7.94 -5.39 4.77
C PHE A 150 7.41 -4.02 5.18
N TYR A 151 6.13 -3.76 4.92
CA TYR A 151 5.53 -2.48 5.27
C TYR A 151 5.36 -2.29 6.77
N ASP A 152 5.08 -3.34 7.54
CA ASP A 152 4.91 -3.23 8.98
C ASP A 152 6.24 -2.79 9.62
N ARG A 153 7.37 -3.41 9.24
CA ARG A 153 8.71 -3.01 9.67
C ARG A 153 9.07 -1.58 9.20
N THR A 154 8.80 -1.27 7.92
CA THR A 154 9.10 0.05 7.35
C THR A 154 8.32 1.17 8.05
N LEU A 155 7.08 0.91 8.44
CA LEU A 155 6.19 1.90 9.04
C LEU A 155 6.28 1.96 10.56
N GLU A 156 6.94 1.00 11.21
CA GLU A 156 7.00 0.89 12.67
C GLU A 156 7.46 2.18 13.35
N HIS A 157 8.50 2.81 12.79
CA HIS A 157 9.12 4.03 13.35
C HIS A 157 8.72 5.31 12.59
N LEU A 158 7.72 5.24 11.70
CA LEU A 158 7.25 6.40 10.97
C LEU A 158 6.19 7.13 11.80
N VAL A 159 6.43 8.42 12.07
CA VAL A 159 5.38 9.31 12.55
C VAL A 159 4.39 9.50 11.40
N ILE A 160 3.10 9.33 11.64
CA ILE A 160 2.07 9.40 10.60
C ILE A 160 0.98 10.41 10.95
N GLY A 161 0.37 10.97 9.92
CA GLY A 161 -0.82 11.83 10.04
C GLY A 161 -0.57 13.17 10.72
N PRO A 162 -1.53 13.65 11.53
CA PRO A 162 -1.54 15.00 12.10
C PRO A 162 -0.34 15.34 12.98
N ALA A 163 0.39 14.36 13.46
CA ALA A 163 1.62 14.55 14.27
C ALA A 163 2.83 15.02 13.44
N GLY A 164 2.67 15.30 12.13
CA GLY A 164 3.71 15.85 11.27
C GLY A 164 4.36 14.83 10.31
N GLY A 165 3.71 13.70 10.08
CA GLY A 165 4.15 12.69 9.10
C GLY A 165 3.17 12.51 7.94
N PRO A 166 3.48 11.61 6.98
CA PRO A 166 2.63 11.34 5.85
C PRO A 166 1.29 10.70 6.25
N LEU A 167 0.27 10.88 5.40
CA LEU A 167 -0.95 10.09 5.48
C LEU A 167 -0.73 8.74 4.80
N LEU A 168 -1.03 7.67 5.52
CA LEU A 168 -1.02 6.31 4.96
C LEU A 168 -2.36 6.03 4.30
N ILE A 169 -2.33 5.69 3.01
CA ILE A 169 -3.50 5.36 2.21
C ILE A 169 -3.40 3.91 1.76
N GLY A 170 -4.26 3.07 2.27
CA GLY A 170 -4.29 1.69 1.81
C GLY A 170 -5.10 1.56 0.51
N VAL A 171 -4.57 0.82 -0.46
CA VAL A 171 -5.24 0.64 -1.76
C VAL A 171 -5.81 -0.78 -1.83
N ILE A 172 -7.12 -0.86 -2.06
CA ILE A 172 -7.89 -2.11 -2.08
C ILE A 172 -8.94 -2.10 -3.21
N ASN A 173 -9.53 -3.25 -3.51
CA ASN A 173 -10.82 -3.29 -4.20
C ASN A 173 -11.95 -3.01 -3.18
N GLN A 174 -13.09 -2.51 -3.63
CA GLN A 174 -14.20 -2.15 -2.74
C GLN A 174 -14.72 -3.32 -1.91
N ASP A 175 -14.71 -4.52 -2.47
CA ASP A 175 -15.12 -5.77 -1.83
C ASP A 175 -14.09 -6.31 -0.79
N GLU A 176 -12.98 -5.59 -0.61
CA GLU A 176 -11.93 -5.88 0.37
C GLU A 176 -11.94 -4.91 1.58
N LEU A 177 -12.97 -4.07 1.68
CA LEU A 177 -13.25 -3.28 2.88
C LEU A 177 -14.14 -4.11 3.83
N TYR A 178 -13.64 -4.42 5.01
CA TYR A 178 -14.28 -5.28 5.99
C TYR A 178 -14.78 -4.49 7.20
N ASP A 179 -15.75 -5.03 7.92
CA ASP A 179 -16.19 -4.44 9.19
C ASP A 179 -15.08 -4.56 10.24
N GLU A 180 -14.45 -5.73 10.35
CA GLU A 180 -13.39 -6.00 11.31
C GLU A 180 -12.40 -7.06 10.80
N LEU A 181 -11.10 -6.78 10.98
CA LEU A 181 -9.99 -7.70 10.68
C LEU A 181 -9.29 -8.14 11.97
N PRO A 182 -8.68 -9.34 11.99
CA PRO A 182 -7.78 -9.71 13.07
C PRO A 182 -6.59 -8.75 13.12
N ALA A 183 -6.43 -8.02 14.23
CA ALA A 183 -5.36 -7.05 14.45
C ALA A 183 -4.31 -7.61 15.41
N GLU A 184 -3.08 -7.10 15.30
CA GLU A 184 -1.96 -7.30 16.22
C GLU A 184 -1.46 -5.91 16.66
N ASP A 185 -0.80 -5.83 17.81
CA ASP A 185 -0.43 -4.54 18.42
C ASP A 185 0.54 -3.71 17.57
N HIS A 186 1.31 -4.38 16.71
CA HIS A 186 2.26 -3.74 15.80
C HIS A 186 1.67 -3.34 14.43
N ASP A 187 0.41 -3.69 14.15
CA ASP A 187 -0.24 -3.30 12.89
C ASP A 187 -0.42 -1.77 12.85
N ARG A 188 0.14 -1.11 11.84
CA ARG A 188 -0.02 0.33 11.61
C ARG A 188 -1.31 0.59 10.85
N ALA A 189 -2.18 1.40 11.45
CA ALA A 189 -3.44 1.79 10.84
C ALA A 189 -3.21 2.75 9.66
N VAL A 190 -4.06 2.63 8.62
CA VAL A 190 -4.13 3.58 7.51
C VAL A 190 -5.17 4.65 7.78
N ALA A 191 -4.93 5.86 7.28
CA ALA A 191 -5.84 7.00 7.44
C ALA A 191 -7.02 6.97 6.47
N ALA A 192 -6.88 6.26 5.36
CA ALA A 192 -7.95 6.05 4.40
C ALA A 192 -7.76 4.75 3.62
N ALA A 193 -8.87 4.17 3.18
CA ALA A 193 -8.95 3.12 2.18
C ALA A 193 -9.37 3.74 0.84
N LEU A 194 -8.52 3.57 -0.18
CA LEU A 194 -8.76 3.99 -1.55
C LEU A 194 -9.19 2.78 -2.37
N SER A 195 -10.35 2.88 -3.00
CA SER A 195 -10.88 1.85 -3.89
C SER A 195 -11.32 2.43 -5.24
N GLN A 196 -11.71 1.56 -6.17
CA GLN A 196 -12.31 1.98 -7.44
C GLN A 196 -13.64 2.74 -7.29
N THR A 197 -14.31 2.60 -6.13
CA THR A 197 -15.61 3.23 -5.89
C THR A 197 -15.48 4.55 -5.14
N SER A 198 -14.61 4.60 -4.11
CA SER A 198 -14.56 5.74 -3.20
C SER A 198 -13.24 5.81 -2.42
N ILE A 199 -13.09 6.91 -1.68
CA ILE A 199 -12.17 7.03 -0.56
C ILE A 199 -12.99 6.91 0.71
N THR A 200 -12.66 5.95 1.57
CA THR A 200 -13.21 5.83 2.92
C THR A 200 -12.18 6.35 3.91
N TYR A 201 -12.45 7.51 4.53
CA TYR A 201 -11.62 8.03 5.60
C TYR A 201 -11.85 7.22 6.88
N LEU A 202 -10.77 6.91 7.58
CA LEU A 202 -10.76 5.99 8.72
C LEU A 202 -10.31 6.73 9.98
N PRO A 203 -10.72 6.30 11.17
CA PRO A 203 -10.30 6.93 12.41
C PRO A 203 -8.77 6.86 12.54
N THR A 204 -8.14 8.02 12.66
CA THR A 204 -6.73 8.11 13.05
C THR A 204 -6.68 8.22 14.58
N GLU A 205 -6.98 7.15 15.28
CA GLU A 205 -6.68 7.12 16.70
C GLU A 205 -5.17 7.12 16.87
N THR A 206 -4.65 8.18 17.47
CA THR A 206 -3.38 8.12 18.17
C THR A 206 -3.57 7.09 19.28
N ARG A 207 -3.11 5.85 19.06
CA ARG A 207 -2.96 4.92 20.17
C ARG A 207 -1.87 5.56 21.04
N ASP A 208 -2.28 6.12 22.17
CA ASP A 208 -1.37 6.52 23.24
C ASP A 208 -0.61 5.26 23.68
N PHE A 209 0.70 5.25 23.46
CA PHE A 209 1.63 4.25 23.97
C PHE A 209 2.23 4.74 25.30
#